data_48406a3af9fb7698251f802e1e3a78a8
#
_entry.id   48406a3af9fb7698251f802e1e3a78a8
#
_cell.length_a   1.000
_cell.length_b   1.000
_cell.length_c   1.000
_cell.angle_alpha   90.00
_cell.angle_beta   90.00
_cell.angle_gamma   90.00
#
_symmetry.space_group_name_H-M   'P 1'
#
loop_
_entity.id
_entity.type
_entity.pdbx_description
1 polymer ?
#
loop_
_entity_poly.entity_id
_entity_poly.type
_entity_poly.pdbx_seq_one_letter_code
_entity_poly.pdbx_strand_id
1 'polypeptide(L)'
;MKAGCKQKDLIGIPWQLAFALRSDGWYLRSDIIWLKENPMPESCRDRPSRCYEHIFLLTKSKKYYYDAAAIAEPIAPGTAARYRQGRGAGHKYAEEIPGQGKVQGINKTRSGGYYDDALMPTTRNKRDVWLINTVPYKGGHFAAYPPKLAETCILAGCPAGGVVLDPFFGSGTTGLAAKSLDRRYIGIELNAEYCTLAGARIGGGNT
;
A
#
# COMPACT_ATOMS: atom_id res chain seq x y z
N MET A 1 -20.41 -19.94 16.55
CA MET A 1 -20.43 -18.47 16.26
C MET A 1 -19.72 -17.75 17.37
N LYS A 2 -18.89 -16.74 17.09
CA LYS A 2 -18.32 -15.87 18.14
C LYS A 2 -19.48 -15.19 18.88
N ALA A 3 -19.41 -15.07 20.21
CA ALA A 3 -20.42 -14.39 20.99
C ALA A 3 -20.67 -12.97 20.43
N GLY A 4 -21.92 -12.63 20.16
CA GLY A 4 -22.34 -11.34 19.65
C GLY A 4 -22.54 -11.24 18.11
N CYS A 5 -22.11 -12.22 17.31
CA CYS A 5 -22.35 -12.22 15.85
C CYS A 5 -23.66 -12.94 15.49
N LYS A 6 -24.42 -12.34 14.60
CA LYS A 6 -25.66 -12.92 14.04
C LYS A 6 -25.38 -13.58 12.70
N GLN A 7 -26.28 -14.40 12.22
CA GLN A 7 -26.22 -14.93 10.86
C GLN A 7 -26.15 -13.78 9.85
N LYS A 8 -25.24 -13.88 8.87
CA LYS A 8 -24.92 -12.87 7.84
C LYS A 8 -24.18 -11.62 8.33
N ASP A 9 -23.79 -11.52 9.59
CA ASP A 9 -22.95 -10.40 10.05
C ASP A 9 -21.58 -10.42 9.36
N LEU A 10 -21.07 -9.24 9.02
CA LEU A 10 -19.68 -9.05 8.70
C LEU A 10 -18.85 -9.15 9.98
N ILE A 11 -18.03 -10.20 10.12
CA ILE A 11 -17.26 -10.45 11.35
C ILE A 11 -16.21 -9.36 11.60
N GLY A 12 -15.68 -8.71 10.56
CA GLY A 12 -14.75 -7.59 10.68
C GLY A 12 -13.36 -7.99 11.21
N ILE A 13 -12.88 -9.19 10.91
CA ILE A 13 -11.58 -9.70 11.37
C ILE A 13 -10.42 -8.74 11.10
N PRO A 14 -10.27 -8.11 9.91
CA PRO A 14 -9.18 -7.17 9.68
C PRO A 14 -9.15 -6.03 10.70
N TRP A 15 -10.29 -5.43 10.97
CA TRP A 15 -10.43 -4.33 11.93
C TRP A 15 -10.20 -4.78 13.38
N GLN A 16 -10.68 -5.99 13.75
CA GLN A 16 -10.42 -6.54 15.07
C GLN A 16 -8.92 -6.73 15.30
N LEU A 17 -8.19 -7.25 14.31
CA LEU A 17 -6.74 -7.41 14.37
C LEU A 17 -6.03 -6.04 14.48
N ALA A 18 -6.41 -5.07 13.65
CA ALA A 18 -5.82 -3.74 13.67
C ALA A 18 -6.01 -3.05 15.03
N PHE A 19 -7.19 -3.17 15.64
CA PHE A 19 -7.47 -2.60 16.95
C PHE A 19 -6.78 -3.36 18.09
N ALA A 20 -6.67 -4.68 17.99
CA ALA A 20 -5.91 -5.48 18.95
C ALA A 20 -4.43 -5.09 18.95
N LEU A 21 -3.81 -4.99 17.78
CA LEU A 21 -2.42 -4.53 17.64
C LEU A 21 -2.24 -3.10 18.16
N ARG A 22 -3.17 -2.20 17.88
CA ARG A 22 -3.13 -0.84 18.44
C ARG A 22 -3.20 -0.85 19.96
N SER A 23 -4.03 -1.70 20.54
CA SER A 23 -4.12 -1.87 22.00
C SER A 23 -2.85 -2.49 22.60
N ASP A 24 -2.12 -3.30 21.81
CA ASP A 24 -0.80 -3.85 22.12
C ASP A 24 0.36 -2.83 21.94
N GLY A 25 0.05 -1.57 21.70
CA GLY A 25 1.02 -0.47 21.62
C GLY A 25 1.55 -0.15 20.21
N TRP A 26 1.02 -0.78 19.15
CA TRP A 26 1.32 -0.39 17.79
C TRP A 26 0.61 0.90 17.39
N TYR A 27 1.24 1.70 16.55
CA TYR A 27 0.62 2.85 15.92
C TYR A 27 -0.11 2.41 14.65
N LEU A 28 -1.44 2.46 14.62
CA LEU A 28 -2.24 2.28 13.41
C LEU A 28 -2.18 3.58 12.60
N ARG A 29 -1.40 3.59 11.52
CA ARG A 29 -1.07 4.79 10.75
C ARG A 29 -1.99 5.03 9.57
N SER A 30 -2.39 3.96 8.87
CA SER A 30 -3.26 4.06 7.72
C SER A 30 -4.03 2.77 7.51
N ASP A 31 -5.23 2.91 6.95
CA ASP A 31 -5.98 1.87 6.29
C ASP A 31 -5.84 2.09 4.78
N ILE A 32 -5.30 1.11 4.09
CA ILE A 32 -5.08 1.12 2.65
C ILE A 32 -6.03 0.09 2.04
N ILE A 33 -6.72 0.49 0.99
CA ILE A 33 -7.65 -0.37 0.26
C ILE A 33 -6.93 -0.99 -0.93
N TRP A 34 -6.75 -2.30 -0.91
CA TRP A 34 -6.35 -3.05 -2.09
C TRP A 34 -7.58 -3.34 -2.94
N LEU A 35 -7.78 -2.56 -3.99
CA LEU A 35 -8.89 -2.68 -4.94
C LEU A 35 -8.52 -3.64 -6.08
N LYS A 36 -9.44 -4.54 -6.42
CA LYS A 36 -9.33 -5.52 -7.51
C LYS A 36 -10.40 -5.22 -8.56
N GLU A 37 -10.01 -5.01 -9.81
CA GLU A 37 -10.99 -4.88 -10.92
C GLU A 37 -11.51 -6.24 -11.37
N ASN A 38 -10.77 -7.32 -11.05
CA ASN A 38 -11.11 -8.68 -11.38
C ASN A 38 -11.37 -9.55 -10.13
N PRO A 39 -12.30 -9.16 -9.23
CA PRO A 39 -12.59 -9.95 -8.04
C PRO A 39 -13.23 -11.28 -8.43
N MET A 40 -13.13 -12.28 -7.54
CA MET A 40 -13.89 -13.52 -7.70
C MET A 40 -15.39 -13.20 -7.69
N PRO A 41 -16.17 -13.77 -8.63
CA PRO A 41 -17.62 -13.60 -8.65
C PRO A 41 -18.26 -14.10 -7.36
N GLU A 42 -19.20 -13.35 -6.82
CA GLU A 42 -20.01 -13.74 -5.65
C GLU A 42 -21.48 -13.90 -6.06
N SER A 43 -22.11 -14.99 -5.66
CA SER A 43 -23.54 -15.21 -5.89
C SER A 43 -24.43 -14.51 -4.85
N CYS A 44 -23.97 -13.39 -4.31
CA CYS A 44 -24.68 -12.65 -3.27
C CYS A 44 -25.64 -11.63 -3.91
N ARG A 45 -26.89 -11.56 -3.43
CA ARG A 45 -27.93 -10.66 -3.94
C ARG A 45 -28.43 -9.64 -2.92
N ASP A 46 -28.02 -9.76 -1.67
CA ASP A 46 -28.49 -8.93 -0.55
C ASP A 46 -27.43 -7.95 -0.02
N ARG A 47 -26.30 -7.85 -0.70
CA ARG A 47 -25.22 -6.88 -0.48
C ARG A 47 -24.38 -6.69 -1.74
N PRO A 48 -23.58 -5.60 -1.86
CA PRO A 48 -22.61 -5.45 -2.93
C PRO A 48 -21.56 -6.59 -2.93
N SER A 49 -21.09 -6.98 -4.11
CA SER A 49 -19.95 -7.89 -4.26
C SER A 49 -18.68 -7.24 -3.73
N ARG A 50 -17.86 -8.02 -3.02
CA ARG A 50 -16.61 -7.53 -2.45
C ARG A 50 -15.52 -7.50 -3.51
N CYS A 51 -14.93 -6.32 -3.75
CA CYS A 51 -13.85 -6.11 -4.70
C CYS A 51 -12.55 -5.60 -4.07
N TYR A 52 -12.46 -5.51 -2.74
CA TYR A 52 -11.29 -4.99 -2.05
C TYR A 52 -10.93 -5.77 -0.79
N GLU A 53 -9.68 -5.57 -0.36
CA GLU A 53 -9.17 -6.01 0.94
C GLU A 53 -8.47 -4.85 1.65
N HIS A 54 -8.34 -4.95 3.00
CA HIS A 54 -7.65 -3.97 3.82
C HIS A 54 -6.17 -4.32 3.98
N ILE A 55 -5.31 -3.30 3.90
CA ILE A 55 -3.90 -3.36 4.25
C ILE A 55 -3.65 -2.29 5.31
N PHE A 56 -3.31 -2.70 6.52
CA PHE A 56 -3.05 -1.75 7.60
C PHE A 56 -1.56 -1.42 7.69
N LEU A 57 -1.24 -0.13 7.63
CA LEU A 57 0.09 0.34 7.97
C LEU A 57 0.18 0.50 9.48
N LEU A 58 0.98 -0.35 10.10
CA LEU A 58 1.24 -0.34 11.53
C LEU A 58 2.74 -0.11 11.79
N THR A 59 3.06 0.59 12.87
CA THR A 59 4.44 0.88 13.26
C THR A 59 4.65 0.72 14.76
N LYS A 60 5.86 0.32 15.18
CA LYS A 60 6.20 0.17 16.60
C LYS A 60 6.50 1.50 17.30
N SER A 61 6.81 2.55 16.54
CA SER A 61 7.15 3.84 17.10
C SER A 61 6.59 5.00 16.28
N LYS A 62 6.57 6.19 16.88
CA LYS A 62 6.14 7.44 16.24
C LYS A 62 7.04 7.82 15.05
N LYS A 63 8.34 7.49 15.12
CA LYS A 63 9.32 7.67 14.03
C LYS A 63 9.62 6.29 13.44
N TYR A 64 9.48 6.13 12.13
CA TYR A 64 9.67 4.87 11.42
C TYR A 64 10.16 5.14 10.00
N TYR A 65 10.75 4.12 9.37
CA TYR A 65 11.11 4.18 7.97
C TYR A 65 9.86 4.09 7.09
N TYR A 66 9.76 4.98 6.11
CA TYR A 66 8.75 4.94 5.06
C TYR A 66 9.27 5.67 3.82
N ASP A 67 9.47 4.95 2.73
CA ASP A 67 9.94 5.50 1.46
C ASP A 67 8.76 5.84 0.54
N ALA A 68 8.26 7.05 0.68
CA ALA A 68 7.16 7.55 -0.16
C ALA A 68 7.58 7.72 -1.63
N ALA A 69 8.87 7.98 -1.90
CA ALA A 69 9.37 8.19 -3.25
C ALA A 69 9.42 6.88 -4.04
N ALA A 70 9.82 5.77 -3.38
CA ALA A 70 9.90 4.45 -3.99
C ALA A 70 8.56 3.92 -4.51
N ILE A 71 7.44 4.39 -3.93
CA ILE A 71 6.08 3.98 -4.33
C ILE A 71 5.26 5.12 -4.93
N ALA A 72 5.88 6.26 -5.24
CA ALA A 72 5.17 7.42 -5.78
C ALA A 72 4.46 7.10 -7.09
N GLU A 73 3.33 7.74 -7.31
CA GLU A 73 2.56 7.59 -8.54
C GLU A 73 2.69 8.84 -9.44
N PRO A 74 2.58 8.68 -10.76
CA PRO A 74 2.58 9.80 -11.68
C PRO A 74 1.48 10.80 -11.35
N ILE A 75 1.72 12.09 -11.55
CA ILE A 75 0.66 13.09 -11.48
C ILE A 75 -0.27 12.96 -12.69
N ALA A 76 -1.57 13.23 -12.48
CA ALA A 76 -2.51 13.26 -13.58
C ALA A 76 -2.19 14.43 -14.53
N PRO A 77 -2.41 14.26 -15.87
CA PRO A 77 -2.17 15.32 -16.85
C PRO A 77 -2.87 16.65 -16.51
N GLY A 78 -4.10 16.61 -16.02
CA GLY A 78 -4.83 17.79 -15.56
C GLY A 78 -4.21 18.48 -14.34
N THR A 79 -3.47 17.75 -13.50
CA THR A 79 -2.71 18.32 -12.38
C THR A 79 -1.48 19.05 -12.92
N ALA A 80 -0.76 18.48 -13.88
CA ALA A 80 0.35 19.13 -14.55
C ALA A 80 -0.09 20.43 -15.25
N ALA A 81 -1.21 20.39 -15.97
CA ALA A 81 -1.79 21.59 -16.60
C ALA A 81 -2.10 22.69 -15.59
N ARG A 82 -2.71 22.36 -14.44
CA ARG A 82 -2.98 23.31 -13.35
C ARG A 82 -1.71 23.90 -12.74
N TYR A 83 -0.65 23.14 -12.64
CA TYR A 83 0.65 23.66 -12.17
C TYR A 83 1.23 24.67 -13.16
N ARG A 84 1.13 24.41 -14.48
CA ARG A 84 1.59 25.34 -15.53
C ARG A 84 0.79 26.62 -15.56
N GLN A 85 -0.52 26.56 -15.38
CA GLN A 85 -1.39 27.75 -15.36
C GLN A 85 -1.19 28.66 -14.14
N GLY A 86 -0.56 28.15 -13.06
CA GLY A 86 -0.44 28.89 -11.82
C GLY A 86 -1.79 29.08 -11.09
N ARG A 87 -1.77 29.84 -10.01
CA ARG A 87 -3.01 30.28 -9.33
C ARG A 87 -3.37 31.68 -9.81
N GLY A 88 -4.55 31.86 -10.38
CA GLY A 88 -5.07 33.20 -10.70
C GLY A 88 -5.17 34.07 -9.44
N ALA A 89 -5.15 35.38 -9.61
CA ALA A 89 -5.23 36.38 -8.53
C ALA A 89 -6.47 36.24 -7.61
N GLY A 90 -7.55 35.62 -8.10
CA GLY A 90 -8.78 35.36 -7.34
C GLY A 90 -8.82 34.03 -6.59
N HIS A 91 -7.71 33.31 -6.46
CA HIS A 91 -7.73 32.04 -5.73
C HIS A 91 -7.79 32.29 -4.21
N LYS A 92 -8.71 31.60 -3.50
CA LYS A 92 -8.97 31.78 -2.06
C LYS A 92 -7.73 31.67 -1.13
N TYR A 93 -6.61 31.18 -1.65
CA TYR A 93 -5.31 31.10 -0.96
C TYR A 93 -4.24 32.00 -1.63
N ALA A 94 -4.63 32.98 -2.42
CA ALA A 94 -3.71 33.94 -3.02
C ALA A 94 -3.18 34.93 -1.95
N GLU A 95 -3.97 35.19 -0.92
CA GLU A 95 -3.61 36.04 0.21
C GLU A 95 -3.16 35.19 1.41
N GLU A 96 -2.27 35.73 2.26
CA GLU A 96 -1.87 35.10 3.51
C GLU A 96 -3.10 35.00 4.43
N ILE A 97 -3.45 33.80 4.89
CA ILE A 97 -4.51 33.60 5.88
C ILE A 97 -3.95 34.03 7.23
N PRO A 98 -4.52 35.05 7.90
CA PRO A 98 -4.08 35.48 9.21
C PRO A 98 -4.13 34.31 10.20
N GLY A 99 -3.02 34.05 10.90
CA GLY A 99 -2.90 32.98 11.91
C GLY A 99 -2.40 31.62 11.40
N GLN A 100 -2.25 31.42 10.12
CA GLN A 100 -1.50 30.27 9.57
C GLN A 100 -0.08 30.70 9.24
N GLY A 101 0.89 30.20 10.01
CA GLY A 101 2.30 30.39 9.70
C GLY A 101 2.63 29.97 8.28
N LYS A 102 3.58 30.63 7.64
CA LYS A 102 4.06 30.33 6.29
C LYS A 102 4.29 28.84 6.15
N VAL A 103 3.49 28.16 5.33
CA VAL A 103 3.69 26.75 4.98
C VAL A 103 5.01 26.67 4.21
N GLN A 104 6.09 26.40 4.93
CA GLN A 104 7.41 26.22 4.33
C GLN A 104 7.38 24.95 3.47
N GLY A 105 7.62 25.08 2.19
CA GLY A 105 7.87 23.96 1.29
C GLY A 105 7.14 24.05 -0.05
N ILE A 106 5.85 24.36 -0.06
CA ILE A 106 5.07 24.37 -1.31
C ILE A 106 4.99 25.78 -1.91
N ASN A 107 5.26 26.83 -1.15
CA ASN A 107 5.04 28.22 -1.56
C ASN A 107 6.31 28.99 -1.95
N LYS A 108 7.51 28.47 -1.76
CA LYS A 108 8.76 29.21 -2.10
C LYS A 108 9.00 29.44 -3.59
N THR A 109 8.32 28.70 -4.47
CA THR A 109 8.41 28.87 -5.93
C THR A 109 7.26 29.70 -6.52
N ARG A 110 6.44 30.35 -5.69
CA ARG A 110 5.17 30.98 -6.10
C ARG A 110 5.11 32.50 -6.05
N SER A 111 6.18 33.17 -5.97
CA SER A 111 6.17 34.61 -6.28
C SER A 111 6.26 34.81 -7.79
N GLY A 112 5.12 34.66 -8.52
CA GLY A 112 5.10 35.02 -9.91
C GLY A 112 4.43 34.06 -10.89
N GLY A 113 3.64 33.12 -10.44
CA GLY A 113 2.60 32.52 -11.30
C GLY A 113 2.98 31.34 -12.19
N TYR A 114 4.22 31.00 -12.44
CA TYR A 114 4.58 29.86 -13.27
C TYR A 114 5.59 28.97 -12.54
N TYR A 115 5.34 27.64 -12.55
CA TYR A 115 6.39 26.68 -12.26
C TYR A 115 7.33 26.66 -13.47
N ASP A 116 8.63 26.77 -13.23
CA ASP A 116 9.63 26.34 -14.19
C ASP A 116 9.37 24.84 -14.50
N ASP A 117 9.28 24.48 -15.78
CA ASP A 117 9.04 23.09 -16.20
C ASP A 117 10.09 22.13 -15.62
N ALA A 118 11.30 22.59 -15.35
CA ALA A 118 12.35 21.83 -14.68
C ALA A 118 12.06 21.55 -13.18
N LEU A 119 11.21 22.31 -12.53
CA LEU A 119 10.82 22.18 -11.11
C LEU A 119 9.44 21.52 -10.94
N MET A 120 8.80 21.15 -12.04
CA MET A 120 7.49 20.50 -12.00
C MET A 120 7.57 19.11 -11.36
N PRO A 121 6.78 18.81 -10.33
CA PRO A 121 6.71 17.46 -9.80
C PRO A 121 6.13 16.53 -10.88
N THR A 122 6.83 15.45 -11.18
CA THR A 122 6.37 14.41 -12.11
C THR A 122 5.59 13.32 -11.38
N THR A 123 5.78 13.23 -10.06
CA THR A 123 5.14 12.23 -9.19
C THR A 123 4.46 12.89 -8.01
N ARG A 124 3.60 12.13 -7.35
CA ARG A 124 2.94 12.48 -6.08
C ARG A 124 2.97 11.28 -5.15
N ASN A 125 2.76 11.53 -3.87
CA ASN A 125 2.54 10.46 -2.90
C ASN A 125 1.47 9.48 -3.40
N LYS A 126 1.74 8.19 -3.23
CA LYS A 126 0.76 7.14 -3.51
C LYS A 126 -0.46 7.32 -2.60
N ARG A 127 -1.64 7.25 -3.20
CA ARG A 127 -2.90 7.30 -2.45
C ARG A 127 -3.16 5.99 -1.74
N ASP A 128 -4.10 5.98 -0.82
CA ASP A 128 -4.48 4.86 0.03
C ASP A 128 -5.46 3.87 -0.64
N VAL A 129 -5.78 4.06 -1.91
CA VAL A 129 -6.49 3.07 -2.73
C VAL A 129 -5.55 2.54 -3.80
N TRP A 130 -5.18 1.27 -3.69
CA TRP A 130 -4.24 0.60 -4.59
C TRP A 130 -4.97 -0.34 -5.53
N LEU A 131 -5.01 0.03 -6.81
CA LEU A 131 -5.56 -0.81 -7.86
C LEU A 131 -4.51 -1.82 -8.29
N ILE A 132 -4.66 -3.07 -7.84
CA ILE A 132 -3.74 -4.17 -8.18
C ILE A 132 -4.60 -5.40 -8.47
N ASN A 133 -4.62 -5.82 -9.73
CA ASN A 133 -5.39 -6.98 -10.14
C ASN A 133 -4.75 -8.30 -9.67
N THR A 134 -5.57 -9.28 -9.39
CA THR A 134 -5.10 -10.63 -9.09
C THR A 134 -4.53 -11.28 -10.35
N VAL A 135 -3.46 -12.04 -10.19
CA VAL A 135 -2.84 -12.81 -11.27
C VAL A 135 -3.11 -14.29 -10.99
N PRO A 136 -3.60 -15.06 -11.97
CA PRO A 136 -3.78 -16.48 -11.81
C PRO A 136 -2.46 -17.15 -11.43
N TYR A 137 -2.47 -17.88 -10.32
CA TYR A 137 -1.31 -18.66 -9.89
C TYR A 137 -1.49 -20.12 -10.35
N LYS A 138 -0.55 -20.62 -11.15
CA LYS A 138 -0.62 -21.98 -11.73
C LYS A 138 -0.14 -23.08 -10.76
N GLY A 139 0.38 -22.72 -9.57
CA GLY A 139 0.77 -23.67 -8.53
C GLY A 139 -0.40 -24.03 -7.63
N GLY A 140 -0.26 -25.09 -6.85
CA GLY A 140 -1.32 -25.64 -5.99
C GLY A 140 -1.71 -24.81 -4.75
N HIS A 141 -1.51 -23.50 -4.74
CA HIS A 141 -1.84 -22.59 -3.62
C HIS A 141 -3.05 -21.72 -3.95
N PHE A 142 -4.11 -21.81 -3.15
CA PHE A 142 -5.41 -21.19 -3.44
C PHE A 142 -5.54 -19.70 -3.03
N ALA A 143 -4.63 -19.13 -2.26
CA ALA A 143 -4.76 -17.80 -1.66
C ALA A 143 -3.54 -16.89 -1.88
N ALA A 144 -2.82 -17.05 -2.99
CA ALA A 144 -1.66 -16.21 -3.29
C ALA A 144 -2.09 -14.80 -3.71
N TYR A 145 -1.56 -13.77 -3.06
CA TYR A 145 -1.69 -12.40 -3.52
C TYR A 145 -0.65 -12.09 -4.63
N PRO A 146 -0.90 -11.09 -5.49
CA PRO A 146 0.01 -10.77 -6.58
C PRO A 146 1.36 -10.22 -6.06
N PRO A 147 2.49 -10.57 -6.69
CA PRO A 147 3.82 -10.06 -6.30
C PRO A 147 3.86 -8.54 -6.18
N LYS A 148 3.18 -7.82 -7.06
CA LYS A 148 3.11 -6.35 -7.06
C LYS A 148 2.62 -5.76 -5.73
N LEU A 149 1.74 -6.47 -5.02
CA LEU A 149 1.26 -6.05 -3.70
C LEU A 149 2.39 -6.10 -2.68
N ALA A 150 3.09 -7.25 -2.60
CA ALA A 150 4.24 -7.42 -1.71
C ALA A 150 5.36 -6.42 -2.03
N GLU A 151 5.70 -6.27 -3.31
CA GLU A 151 6.72 -5.31 -3.77
C GLU A 151 6.40 -3.88 -3.30
N THR A 152 5.15 -3.45 -3.46
CA THR A 152 4.74 -2.11 -3.04
C THR A 152 4.89 -1.91 -1.54
N CYS A 153 4.48 -2.91 -0.74
CA CYS A 153 4.63 -2.86 0.72
C CYS A 153 6.11 -2.88 1.15
N ILE A 154 6.93 -3.71 0.50
CA ILE A 154 8.37 -3.84 0.81
C ILE A 154 9.11 -2.55 0.45
N LEU A 155 8.87 -1.99 -0.73
CA LEU A 155 9.48 -0.73 -1.15
C LEU A 155 9.15 0.41 -0.19
N ALA A 156 7.90 0.49 0.27
CA ALA A 156 7.48 1.51 1.22
C ALA A 156 8.08 1.32 2.62
N GLY A 157 8.11 0.08 3.13
CA GLY A 157 8.32 -0.19 4.54
C GLY A 157 9.67 -0.80 4.91
N CYS A 158 10.49 -1.24 3.94
CA CYS A 158 11.75 -1.93 4.20
C CYS A 158 12.91 -1.30 3.40
N PRO A 159 13.96 -0.77 4.05
CA PRO A 159 15.13 -0.25 3.34
C PRO A 159 15.87 -1.37 2.60
N ALA A 160 16.68 -1.01 1.59
CA ALA A 160 17.55 -1.96 0.89
C ALA A 160 18.47 -2.68 1.91
N GLY A 161 18.66 -3.99 1.72
CA GLY A 161 19.40 -4.84 2.67
C GLY A 161 18.66 -5.16 3.97
N GLY A 162 17.46 -4.59 4.20
CA GLY A 162 16.62 -4.86 5.35
C GLY A 162 16.08 -6.29 5.37
N VAL A 163 15.30 -6.63 6.39
CA VAL A 163 14.67 -7.95 6.55
C VAL A 163 13.16 -7.83 6.52
N VAL A 164 12.52 -8.62 5.68
CA VAL A 164 11.06 -8.76 5.57
C VAL A 164 10.65 -10.02 6.31
N LEU A 165 9.72 -9.93 7.24
CA LEU A 165 9.12 -11.08 7.93
C LEU A 165 7.72 -11.32 7.37
N ASP A 166 7.45 -12.57 6.97
CA ASP A 166 6.11 -13.04 6.62
C ASP A 166 5.75 -14.27 7.49
N PRO A 167 4.89 -14.10 8.49
CA PRO A 167 4.50 -15.19 9.39
C PRO A 167 3.48 -16.16 8.78
N PHE A 168 3.01 -15.93 7.55
CA PHE A 168 2.07 -16.76 6.80
C PHE A 168 2.55 -16.96 5.36
N PHE A 169 3.75 -17.54 5.25
CA PHE A 169 4.59 -17.46 4.03
C PHE A 169 3.98 -18.12 2.79
N GLY A 170 3.17 -19.18 2.98
CA GLY A 170 2.53 -19.90 1.89
C GLY A 170 3.51 -20.31 0.79
N SER A 171 3.20 -19.98 -0.44
CA SER A 171 4.07 -20.28 -1.61
C SER A 171 5.26 -19.33 -1.78
N GLY A 172 5.57 -18.46 -0.81
CA GLY A 172 6.76 -17.62 -0.80
C GLY A 172 6.72 -16.36 -1.65
N THR A 173 5.55 -15.82 -1.95
CA THR A 173 5.42 -14.59 -2.77
C THR A 173 6.16 -13.40 -2.14
N THR A 174 6.08 -13.22 -0.82
CA THR A 174 6.82 -12.17 -0.10
C THR A 174 8.33 -12.39 -0.22
N GLY A 175 8.82 -13.61 -0.06
CA GLY A 175 10.25 -13.92 -0.17
C GLY A 175 10.80 -13.67 -1.57
N LEU A 176 10.04 -14.04 -2.60
CA LEU A 176 10.40 -13.76 -3.99
C LEU A 176 10.50 -12.25 -4.24
N ALA A 177 9.49 -11.49 -3.81
CA ALA A 177 9.49 -10.04 -3.94
C ALA A 177 10.62 -9.38 -3.13
N ALA A 178 10.90 -9.85 -1.91
CA ALA A 178 12.00 -9.33 -1.10
C ALA A 178 13.35 -9.56 -1.79
N LYS A 179 13.59 -10.79 -2.30
CA LYS A 179 14.82 -11.15 -3.00
C LYS A 179 15.01 -10.31 -4.27
N SER A 180 13.97 -10.11 -5.08
CA SER A 180 14.03 -9.29 -6.30
C SER A 180 14.32 -7.81 -6.05
N LEU A 181 14.09 -7.35 -4.82
CA LEU A 181 14.29 -5.98 -4.38
C LEU A 181 15.52 -5.80 -3.47
N ASP A 182 16.45 -6.77 -3.43
CA ASP A 182 17.66 -6.75 -2.58
C ASP A 182 17.33 -6.63 -1.08
N ARG A 183 16.28 -7.32 -0.62
CA ARG A 183 15.95 -7.46 0.80
C ARG A 183 16.10 -8.92 1.22
N ARG A 184 16.53 -9.14 2.47
CA ARG A 184 16.48 -10.45 3.09
C ARG A 184 15.04 -10.75 3.52
N TYR A 185 14.72 -12.00 3.75
CA TYR A 185 13.40 -12.40 4.23
C TYR A 185 13.49 -13.52 5.27
N ILE A 186 12.47 -13.57 6.10
CA ILE A 186 12.17 -14.68 7.02
C ILE A 186 10.71 -15.05 6.76
N GLY A 187 10.49 -16.30 6.34
CA GLY A 187 9.14 -16.84 6.13
C GLY A 187 8.83 -17.89 7.18
N ILE A 188 7.61 -17.88 7.71
CA ILE A 188 7.09 -18.91 8.62
C ILE A 188 5.89 -19.57 7.95
N GLU A 189 5.92 -20.90 7.83
CA GLU A 189 4.85 -21.70 7.23
C GLU A 189 4.67 -23.00 7.97
N LEU A 190 3.42 -23.36 8.25
CA LEU A 190 3.08 -24.61 8.97
C LEU A 190 3.03 -25.81 8.04
N ASN A 191 2.67 -25.60 6.76
CA ASN A 191 2.56 -26.70 5.80
C ASN A 191 3.91 -26.97 5.15
N ALA A 192 4.47 -28.14 5.39
CA ALA A 192 5.77 -28.56 4.84
C ALA A 192 5.80 -28.59 3.31
N GLU A 193 4.68 -28.88 2.64
CA GLU A 193 4.58 -28.86 1.19
C GLU A 193 4.74 -27.43 0.66
N TYR A 194 4.14 -26.44 1.33
CA TYR A 194 4.31 -25.03 0.98
C TYR A 194 5.72 -24.52 1.26
N CYS A 195 6.37 -24.99 2.33
CA CYS A 195 7.79 -24.72 2.56
C CYS A 195 8.67 -25.19 1.40
N THR A 196 8.42 -26.42 0.92
CA THR A 196 9.14 -27.01 -0.22
C THR A 196 8.87 -26.20 -1.51
N LEU A 197 7.61 -25.88 -1.77
CA LEU A 197 7.19 -25.08 -2.93
C LEU A 197 7.85 -23.69 -2.92
N ALA A 198 7.81 -23.00 -1.77
CA ALA A 198 8.45 -21.70 -1.59
C ALA A 198 9.97 -21.77 -1.81
N GLY A 199 10.62 -22.78 -1.26
CA GLY A 199 12.06 -23.02 -1.44
C GLY A 199 12.44 -23.23 -2.91
N ALA A 200 11.71 -24.07 -3.63
CA ALA A 200 11.91 -24.30 -5.06
C ALA A 200 11.69 -23.01 -5.89
N ARG A 201 10.62 -22.28 -5.59
CA ARG A 201 10.25 -21.05 -6.31
C ARG A 201 11.27 -19.92 -6.11
N ILE A 202 11.83 -19.77 -4.92
CA ILE A 202 12.78 -18.70 -4.60
C ILE A 202 14.22 -19.11 -4.93
N GLY A 203 14.54 -20.41 -4.79
CA GLY A 203 15.86 -20.97 -5.10
C GLY A 203 16.10 -21.17 -6.59
N GLY A 204 15.08 -21.56 -7.35
CA GLY A 204 15.13 -21.67 -8.82
C GLY A 204 15.03 -20.29 -9.44
N GLY A 205 16.14 -19.60 -9.61
CA GLY A 205 16.19 -18.37 -10.40
C GLY A 205 15.75 -18.65 -11.85
N ASN A 206 14.75 -17.91 -12.35
CA ASN A 206 14.24 -17.86 -13.72
C ASN A 206 13.69 -19.20 -14.30
N THR A 207 12.39 -19.36 -14.24
CA THR A 207 11.60 -19.89 -15.36
C THR A 207 10.49 -18.89 -15.72
#